data_29023949cc5619458001abe5626427bf
#
_entry.id   29023949cc5619458001abe5626427bf
#
_cell.length_a   1.000
_cell.length_b   1.000
_cell.length_c   1.000
_cell.angle_alpha   90.00
_cell.angle_beta   90.00
_cell.angle_gamma   90.00
#
_symmetry.space_group_name_H-M   'P 1'
#
loop_
_entity.id
_entity.type
_entity.pdbx_description
1 polymer ?
#
loop_
_entity_poly.entity_id
_entity_poly.type
_entity_poly.pdbx_seq_one_letter_code
_entity_poly.pdbx_strand_id
1 'polypeptide(L)'
;MPSWFEIVDDVEKGKIALKKCLQDHLAKISTKRDGRNVILYASSFLQKPYLPPMTIQITNEDLNGFMAVVKDLDFTKGLVLILHTPGGITSATEPIVDYLHDKFPYIETIVPTFAMSAGTMIALSTDKIIMGRSSQLGPIDPQMAISSKTVAVRSIIEQFEKAKNALARNNLTYRCLFM
;
A
#
# COMPACT_ATOMS: atom_id res chain seq x y z
N MET A 1 5.53 -23.28 13.37
CA MET A 1 4.48 -22.31 13.07
C MET A 1 3.33 -23.07 12.43
N PRO A 2 2.07 -22.87 12.84
CA PRO A 2 0.94 -23.50 12.18
C PRO A 2 0.88 -23.09 10.70
N SER A 3 0.41 -23.96 9.85
CA SER A 3 0.17 -23.66 8.45
C SER A 3 -1.04 -22.74 8.30
N TRP A 4 -1.16 -22.07 7.14
CA TRP A 4 -2.33 -21.25 6.85
C TRP A 4 -3.65 -22.03 6.97
N PHE A 5 -3.66 -23.26 6.47
CA PHE A 5 -4.83 -24.14 6.53
C PHE A 5 -5.23 -24.52 7.96
N GLU A 6 -4.26 -24.78 8.84
CA GLU A 6 -4.54 -25.06 10.26
C GLU A 6 -5.14 -23.82 10.96
N ILE A 7 -4.63 -22.61 10.66
CA ILE A 7 -5.16 -21.37 11.22
C ILE A 7 -6.61 -21.15 10.76
N VAL A 8 -6.90 -21.32 9.47
CA VAL A 8 -8.24 -21.15 8.92
C VAL A 8 -9.21 -22.17 9.52
N ASP A 9 -8.83 -23.42 9.59
CA ASP A 9 -9.64 -24.50 10.18
C ASP A 9 -9.94 -24.24 11.66
N ASP A 10 -8.98 -23.76 12.43
CA ASP A 10 -9.17 -23.40 13.83
C ASP A 10 -10.07 -22.17 14.02
N VAL A 11 -10.02 -21.22 13.11
CA VAL A 11 -10.93 -20.06 13.10
C VAL A 11 -12.36 -20.50 12.76
N GLU A 12 -12.52 -21.30 11.71
CA GLU A 12 -13.84 -21.81 11.27
C GLU A 12 -14.51 -22.71 12.32
N LYS A 13 -13.71 -23.50 13.03
CA LYS A 13 -14.19 -24.33 14.15
C LYS A 13 -14.42 -23.55 15.45
N GLY A 14 -14.24 -22.22 15.43
CA GLY A 14 -14.43 -21.36 16.61
C GLY A 14 -13.41 -21.58 17.72
N LYS A 15 -12.32 -22.31 17.48
CA LYS A 15 -11.24 -22.54 18.45
C LYS A 15 -10.40 -21.30 18.68
N ILE A 16 -10.31 -20.42 17.68
CA ILE A 16 -9.57 -19.16 17.75
C ILE A 16 -10.56 -18.00 17.65
N ALA A 17 -10.63 -17.19 18.69
CA ALA A 17 -11.27 -15.88 18.63
C ALA A 17 -10.35 -14.92 17.82
N LEU A 18 -10.60 -14.78 16.52
CA LEU A 18 -9.74 -14.04 15.58
C LEU A 18 -9.35 -12.65 16.10
N LYS A 19 -10.32 -11.91 16.67
CA LYS A 19 -10.07 -10.59 17.24
C LYS A 19 -9.01 -10.62 18.36
N LYS A 20 -9.16 -11.57 19.28
CA LYS A 20 -8.21 -11.73 20.40
C LYS A 20 -6.84 -12.16 19.91
N CYS A 21 -6.81 -13.12 19.00
CA CYS A 21 -5.56 -13.59 18.38
C CYS A 21 -4.80 -12.43 17.71
N LEU A 22 -5.51 -11.59 16.94
CA LEU A 22 -4.92 -10.41 16.30
C LEU A 22 -4.37 -9.43 17.35
N GLN A 23 -5.16 -9.09 18.36
CA GLN A 23 -4.74 -8.20 19.43
C GLN A 23 -3.48 -8.70 20.16
N ASP A 24 -3.42 -9.99 20.48
CA ASP A 24 -2.27 -10.62 21.14
C ASP A 24 -1.01 -10.55 20.27
N HIS A 25 -1.14 -10.70 18.96
CA HIS A 25 -0.01 -10.61 18.03
C HIS A 25 0.46 -9.16 17.85
N LEU A 26 -0.44 -8.21 17.74
CA LEU A 26 -0.10 -6.79 17.68
C LEU A 26 0.61 -6.33 18.97
N ALA A 27 0.12 -6.77 20.14
CA ALA A 27 0.77 -6.50 21.43
C ALA A 27 2.19 -7.08 21.50
N LYS A 28 2.41 -8.31 20.99
CA LYS A 28 3.75 -8.91 20.91
C LYS A 28 4.69 -8.12 19.99
N ILE A 29 4.16 -7.57 18.88
CA ILE A 29 4.95 -6.71 18.00
C ILE A 29 5.32 -5.41 18.73
N SER A 30 4.37 -4.76 19.39
CA SER A 30 4.61 -3.57 20.21
C SER A 30 5.74 -3.80 21.21
N THR A 31 5.67 -4.89 21.97
CA THR A 31 6.72 -5.26 22.96
C THR A 31 8.09 -5.41 22.29
N LYS A 32 8.17 -6.03 21.11
CA LYS A 32 9.44 -6.19 20.36
C LYS A 32 9.91 -4.91 19.69
N ARG A 33 9.12 -3.87 19.68
CA ARG A 33 9.38 -2.55 19.07
C ARG A 33 9.32 -1.42 20.12
N ASP A 34 9.92 -1.67 21.27
CA ASP A 34 10.12 -0.69 22.34
C ASP A 34 8.79 -0.08 22.84
N GLY A 35 7.71 -0.85 22.81
CA GLY A 35 6.38 -0.41 23.25
C GLY A 35 5.69 0.59 22.31
N ARG A 36 6.14 0.70 21.03
CA ARG A 36 5.50 1.56 20.03
C ARG A 36 4.07 1.15 19.77
N ASN A 37 3.25 2.12 19.38
CA ASN A 37 1.91 1.84 18.88
C ASN A 37 1.98 0.94 17.62
N VAL A 38 1.01 0.06 17.45
CA VAL A 38 0.97 -0.83 16.28
C VAL A 38 -0.39 -0.72 15.61
N ILE A 39 -0.39 -0.39 14.33
CA ILE A 39 -1.58 -0.35 13.46
C ILE A 39 -1.41 -1.38 12.35
N LEU A 40 -2.47 -2.12 12.06
CA LEU A 40 -2.56 -3.00 10.90
C LEU A 40 -3.50 -2.39 9.86
N TYR A 41 -2.95 -2.07 8.69
CA TYR A 41 -3.71 -1.78 7.49
C TYR A 41 -3.55 -2.96 6.51
N ALA A 42 -4.62 -3.73 6.32
CA ALA A 42 -4.58 -4.91 5.47
C ALA A 42 -5.83 -5.02 4.60
N SER A 43 -5.61 -5.13 3.30
CA SER A 43 -6.63 -5.37 2.30
C SER A 43 -6.75 -6.85 1.95
N SER A 44 -7.96 -7.31 1.65
CA SER A 44 -8.26 -8.71 1.27
C SER A 44 -8.12 -8.97 -0.23
N PHE A 45 -7.39 -8.17 -0.97
CA PHE A 45 -7.32 -8.21 -2.44
C PHE A 45 -6.84 -9.55 -3.02
N LEU A 46 -6.01 -10.30 -2.29
CA LEU A 46 -5.57 -11.64 -2.71
C LEU A 46 -6.66 -12.70 -2.47
N GLN A 47 -7.40 -12.57 -1.38
CA GLN A 47 -8.43 -13.52 -0.97
C GLN A 47 -9.77 -13.26 -1.66
N LYS A 48 -10.02 -12.01 -2.06
CA LYS A 48 -11.29 -11.57 -2.65
C LYS A 48 -11.05 -10.70 -3.90
N PRO A 49 -10.39 -11.25 -4.94
CA PRO A 49 -10.03 -10.46 -6.14
C PRO A 49 -11.26 -10.04 -6.98
N TYR A 50 -12.43 -10.61 -6.69
CA TYR A 50 -13.71 -10.30 -7.35
C TYR A 50 -14.43 -9.08 -6.78
N LEU A 51 -13.96 -8.53 -5.65
CA LEU A 51 -14.56 -7.33 -5.08
C LEU A 51 -14.26 -6.09 -5.92
N PRO A 52 -15.17 -5.10 -5.93
CA PRO A 52 -14.90 -3.83 -6.60
C PRO A 52 -13.58 -3.21 -6.12
N PRO A 53 -12.75 -2.64 -7.00
CA PRO A 53 -11.47 -2.05 -6.62
C PRO A 53 -11.55 -1.05 -5.46
N MET A 54 -12.60 -0.22 -5.42
CA MET A 54 -12.81 0.77 -4.35
C MET A 54 -12.97 0.17 -2.95
N THR A 55 -13.24 -1.13 -2.84
CA THR A 55 -13.40 -1.80 -1.53
C THR A 55 -12.11 -2.48 -1.04
N ILE A 56 -11.10 -2.59 -1.89
CA ILE A 56 -9.85 -3.28 -1.60
C ILE A 56 -8.60 -2.42 -1.81
N GLN A 57 -8.78 -1.21 -2.36
CA GLN A 57 -7.71 -0.26 -2.62
C GLN A 57 -7.72 0.89 -1.60
N ILE A 58 -6.58 1.58 -1.50
CA ILE A 58 -6.48 2.82 -0.71
C ILE A 58 -7.36 3.90 -1.37
N THR A 59 -8.22 4.51 -0.57
CA THR A 59 -9.14 5.58 -0.96
C THR A 59 -9.05 6.77 -0.01
N ASN A 60 -9.73 7.87 -0.33
CA ASN A 60 -9.78 9.03 0.56
C ASN A 60 -10.48 8.73 1.90
N GLU A 61 -11.38 7.74 1.93
CA GLU A 61 -12.06 7.30 3.15
C GLU A 61 -11.12 6.63 4.16
N ASP A 62 -9.99 6.08 3.71
CA ASP A 62 -9.02 5.45 4.60
C ASP A 62 -8.40 6.43 5.58
N LEU A 63 -8.33 7.72 5.25
CA LEU A 63 -7.92 8.75 6.20
C LEU A 63 -8.81 8.74 7.45
N ASN A 64 -10.13 8.65 7.28
CA ASN A 64 -11.07 8.56 8.40
C ASN A 64 -10.83 7.29 9.21
N GLY A 65 -10.51 6.18 8.54
CA GLY A 65 -10.12 4.93 9.20
C GLY A 65 -8.86 5.09 10.05
N PHE A 66 -7.81 5.71 9.53
CA PHE A 66 -6.60 6.02 10.29
C PHE A 66 -6.89 6.95 11.47
N MET A 67 -7.65 8.03 11.27
CA MET A 67 -8.06 8.94 12.34
C MET A 67 -8.79 8.22 13.48
N ALA A 68 -9.70 7.31 13.15
CA ALA A 68 -10.46 6.54 14.14
C ALA A 68 -9.57 5.58 14.95
N VAL A 69 -8.60 4.94 14.28
CA VAL A 69 -7.72 3.94 14.93
C VAL A 69 -6.66 4.59 15.80
N VAL A 70 -6.14 5.78 15.43
CA VAL A 70 -5.08 6.44 16.21
C VAL A 70 -5.59 7.27 17.38
N LYS A 71 -6.89 7.54 17.45
CA LYS A 71 -7.52 8.48 18.38
C LYS A 71 -7.08 8.31 19.85
N ASP A 72 -6.96 7.06 20.30
CA ASP A 72 -6.68 6.74 21.71
C ASP A 72 -5.25 6.21 21.91
N LEU A 73 -4.35 6.44 20.95
CA LEU A 73 -2.96 5.99 21.02
C LEU A 73 -2.08 7.03 21.76
N ASP A 74 -0.98 6.55 22.31
CA ASP A 74 0.03 7.40 22.94
C ASP A 74 0.95 8.02 21.86
N PHE A 75 0.71 9.26 21.48
CA PHE A 75 1.48 9.96 20.46
C PHE A 75 2.94 10.24 20.85
N THR A 76 3.33 10.08 22.12
CA THR A 76 4.73 10.22 22.52
C THR A 76 5.58 9.02 22.09
N LYS A 77 4.93 7.89 21.82
CA LYS A 77 5.56 6.69 21.30
C LYS A 77 5.48 6.69 19.78
N GLY A 78 6.50 6.14 19.13
CA GLY A 78 6.46 5.96 17.69
C GLY A 78 5.35 4.99 17.23
N LEU A 79 5.18 4.92 15.93
CA LEU A 79 4.20 4.04 15.25
C LEU A 79 4.90 2.92 14.50
N VAL A 80 4.36 1.72 14.59
CA VAL A 80 4.62 0.59 13.70
C VAL A 80 3.38 0.41 12.83
N LEU A 81 3.50 0.69 11.54
CA LEU A 81 2.46 0.47 10.55
C LEU A 81 2.71 -0.86 9.83
N ILE A 82 1.85 -1.86 10.06
CA ILE A 82 1.87 -3.10 9.28
C ILE A 82 1.00 -2.87 8.06
N LEU A 83 1.61 -2.95 6.86
CA LEU A 83 0.98 -2.55 5.61
C LEU A 83 0.90 -3.70 4.62
N HIS A 84 -0.33 -4.06 4.21
CA HIS A 84 -0.61 -5.06 3.18
C HIS A 84 -1.71 -4.55 2.25
N THR A 85 -1.34 -4.14 1.02
CA THR A 85 -2.27 -3.45 0.12
C THR A 85 -1.86 -3.57 -1.35
N PRO A 86 -2.84 -3.63 -2.28
CA PRO A 86 -2.57 -3.52 -3.72
C PRO A 86 -2.25 -2.08 -4.16
N GLY A 87 -2.32 -1.10 -3.24
CA GLY A 87 -2.26 0.31 -3.55
C GLY A 87 -3.65 0.93 -3.73
N GLY A 88 -3.74 2.00 -4.50
CA GLY A 88 -5.01 2.67 -4.73
C GLY A 88 -4.84 4.10 -5.25
N ILE A 89 -5.69 5.01 -4.81
CA ILE A 89 -5.71 6.41 -5.23
C ILE A 89 -4.47 7.12 -4.69
N THR A 90 -3.62 7.58 -5.60
CA THR A 90 -2.34 8.24 -5.26
C THR A 90 -2.57 9.51 -4.43
N SER A 91 -3.57 10.33 -4.77
CA SER A 91 -3.88 11.55 -4.03
C SER A 91 -4.45 11.32 -2.63
N ALA A 92 -4.85 10.10 -2.29
CA ALA A 92 -5.26 9.74 -0.94
C ALA A 92 -4.06 9.49 -0.01
N THR A 93 -2.87 9.29 -0.58
CA THR A 93 -1.66 8.93 0.16
C THR A 93 -1.13 10.09 0.99
N GLU A 94 -1.02 11.27 0.36
CA GLU A 94 -0.45 12.47 0.99
C GLU A 94 -1.18 12.86 2.28
N PRO A 95 -2.53 13.01 2.32
CA PRO A 95 -3.22 13.31 3.56
C PRO A 95 -3.06 12.27 4.67
N ILE A 96 -2.94 10.97 4.30
CA ILE A 96 -2.70 9.90 5.27
C ILE A 96 -1.29 10.02 5.86
N VAL A 97 -0.29 10.23 5.01
CA VAL A 97 1.11 10.38 5.42
C VAL A 97 1.27 11.61 6.31
N ASP A 98 0.78 12.77 5.90
CA ASP A 98 0.84 14.01 6.66
C ASP A 98 0.18 13.86 8.03
N TYR A 99 -1.00 13.26 8.07
CA TYR A 99 -1.71 13.01 9.31
C TYR A 99 -0.91 12.12 10.28
N LEU A 100 -0.28 11.06 9.79
CA LEU A 100 0.52 10.16 10.63
C LEU A 100 1.80 10.84 11.14
N HIS A 101 2.49 11.62 10.29
CA HIS A 101 3.68 12.38 10.69
C HIS A 101 3.38 13.52 11.67
N ASP A 102 2.20 14.14 11.59
CA ASP A 102 1.75 15.12 12.57
C ASP A 102 1.53 14.52 13.97
N LYS A 103 1.21 13.21 14.05
CA LYS A 103 0.88 12.54 15.31
C LYS A 103 2.06 11.81 15.93
N PHE A 104 2.93 11.24 15.12
CA PHE A 104 3.98 10.36 15.62
C PHE A 104 5.39 10.89 15.30
N PRO A 105 6.30 10.95 16.30
CA PRO A 105 7.66 11.45 16.09
C PRO A 105 8.55 10.48 15.30
N TYR A 106 8.12 9.22 15.15
CA TYR A 106 8.83 8.17 14.42
C TYR A 106 7.84 7.13 13.93
N ILE A 107 7.96 6.77 12.66
CA ILE A 107 7.10 5.78 12.01
C ILE A 107 7.96 4.72 11.34
N GLU A 108 7.74 3.44 11.66
CA GLU A 108 8.31 2.35 10.89
C GLU A 108 7.20 1.53 10.22
N THR A 109 7.42 1.17 8.96
CA THR A 109 6.49 0.32 8.22
C THR A 109 7.02 -1.11 8.11
N ILE A 110 6.17 -2.08 8.46
CA ILE A 110 6.42 -3.50 8.22
C ILE A 110 5.57 -3.92 7.02
N VAL A 111 6.22 -4.42 5.98
CA VAL A 111 5.55 -4.98 4.80
C VAL A 111 5.66 -6.50 4.85
N PRO A 112 4.61 -7.24 5.27
CA PRO A 112 4.68 -8.70 5.37
C PRO A 112 4.80 -9.38 4.01
N THR A 113 4.06 -8.90 3.01
CA THR A 113 4.01 -9.46 1.66
C THR A 113 4.02 -8.36 0.60
N PHE A 114 2.93 -7.58 0.47
CA PHE A 114 2.78 -6.60 -0.61
C PHE A 114 2.38 -5.23 -0.08
N ALA A 115 3.08 -4.20 -0.55
CA ALA A 115 2.65 -2.81 -0.48
C ALA A 115 2.90 -2.17 -1.84
N MET A 116 1.86 -2.17 -2.71
CA MET A 116 2.00 -1.80 -4.11
C MET A 116 1.55 -0.35 -4.34
N SER A 117 2.13 0.31 -5.35
CA SER A 117 1.71 1.65 -5.80
C SER A 117 1.57 2.65 -4.64
N ALA A 118 0.37 3.18 -4.35
CA ALA A 118 0.10 4.08 -3.23
C ALA A 118 0.59 3.51 -1.88
N GLY A 119 0.52 2.18 -1.67
CA GLY A 119 1.09 1.52 -0.50
C GLY A 119 2.62 1.61 -0.44
N THR A 120 3.29 1.54 -1.60
CA THR A 120 4.74 1.80 -1.67
C THR A 120 5.07 3.24 -1.27
N MET A 121 4.26 4.21 -1.71
CA MET A 121 4.46 5.62 -1.35
C MET A 121 4.32 5.85 0.15
N ILE A 122 3.31 5.26 0.79
CA ILE A 122 3.17 5.31 2.26
C ILE A 122 4.39 4.67 2.93
N ALA A 123 4.83 3.49 2.48
CA ALA A 123 5.99 2.83 3.08
C ALA A 123 7.26 3.68 2.94
N LEU A 124 7.51 4.27 1.76
CA LEU A 124 8.68 5.11 1.50
C LEU A 124 8.68 6.43 2.27
N SER A 125 7.52 6.93 2.70
CA SER A 125 7.44 8.15 3.51
C SER A 125 7.81 7.93 4.97
N THR A 126 7.93 6.70 5.45
CA THR A 126 8.24 6.38 6.84
C THR A 126 9.74 6.32 7.12
N ASP A 127 10.15 6.51 8.38
CA ASP A 127 11.55 6.55 8.79
C ASP A 127 12.28 5.22 8.56
N LYS A 128 11.55 4.10 8.57
CA LYS A 128 12.13 2.78 8.40
C LYS A 128 11.15 1.81 7.75
N ILE A 129 11.66 1.01 6.82
CA ILE A 129 10.90 -0.07 6.19
C ILE A 129 11.50 -1.41 6.59
N ILE A 130 10.66 -2.34 7.04
CA ILE A 130 11.01 -3.70 7.38
C ILE A 130 10.29 -4.63 6.43
N MET A 131 11.07 -5.42 5.71
CA MET A 131 10.57 -6.36 4.71
C MET A 131 11.06 -7.77 5.00
N GLY A 132 10.22 -8.76 4.76
CA GLY A 132 10.61 -10.16 4.71
C GLY A 132 11.26 -10.50 3.36
N ARG A 133 11.82 -11.70 3.24
CA ARG A 133 12.48 -12.16 1.99
C ARG A 133 11.54 -12.19 0.79
N SER A 134 10.24 -12.41 1.02
CA SER A 134 9.21 -12.48 -0.02
C SER A 134 8.36 -11.23 -0.10
N SER A 135 8.69 -10.19 0.65
CA SER A 135 7.96 -8.93 0.61
C SER A 135 8.30 -8.14 -0.64
N GLN A 136 7.31 -7.44 -1.17
CA GLN A 136 7.45 -6.66 -2.40
C GLN A 136 6.86 -5.27 -2.22
N LEU A 137 7.60 -4.29 -2.73
CA LEU A 137 7.11 -2.95 -3.03
C LEU A 137 6.87 -2.87 -4.53
N GLY A 138 5.80 -2.23 -4.93
CA GLY A 138 5.45 -2.10 -6.34
C GLY A 138 5.91 -0.78 -6.96
N PRO A 139 5.77 -0.64 -8.27
CA PRO A 139 6.09 0.59 -8.97
C PRO A 139 5.16 1.72 -8.48
N ILE A 140 5.73 2.93 -8.41
CA ILE A 140 5.02 4.17 -8.07
C ILE A 140 4.73 5.03 -9.30
N ASP A 141 4.97 4.50 -10.50
CA ASP A 141 4.74 5.22 -11.75
C ASP A 141 3.24 5.54 -11.91
N PRO A 142 2.88 6.80 -12.18
CA PRO A 142 1.52 7.18 -12.48
C PRO A 142 0.98 6.35 -13.64
N GLN A 143 -0.22 5.80 -13.49
CA GLN A 143 -0.89 5.04 -14.53
C GLN A 143 -2.02 5.86 -15.14
N MET A 144 -2.16 5.80 -16.46
CA MET A 144 -3.22 6.46 -17.20
C MET A 144 -4.05 5.41 -17.94
N ALA A 145 -5.37 5.52 -17.85
CA ALA A 145 -6.28 4.72 -18.64
C ALA A 145 -6.40 5.33 -20.04
N ILE A 146 -6.02 4.58 -21.07
CA ILE A 146 -6.20 4.95 -22.47
C ILE A 146 -7.10 3.88 -23.11
N SER A 147 -8.33 4.26 -23.45
CA SER A 147 -9.37 3.33 -23.90
C SER A 147 -9.59 2.20 -22.89
N SER A 148 -9.33 0.96 -23.24
CA SER A 148 -9.49 -0.22 -22.38
C SER A 148 -8.20 -0.67 -21.68
N LYS A 149 -7.09 0.06 -21.84
CA LYS A 149 -5.78 -0.33 -21.31
C LYS A 149 -5.27 0.68 -20.28
N THR A 150 -4.66 0.17 -19.23
CA THR A 150 -3.92 0.99 -18.27
C THR A 150 -2.45 0.95 -18.65
N VAL A 151 -1.83 2.12 -18.82
CA VAL A 151 -0.44 2.28 -19.27
C VAL A 151 0.30 3.21 -18.31
N ALA A 152 1.54 2.88 -17.98
CA ALA A 152 2.40 3.79 -17.20
C ALA A 152 2.65 5.08 -17.99
N VAL A 153 2.41 6.23 -17.36
CA VAL A 153 2.60 7.55 -18.00
C VAL A 153 4.01 7.71 -18.55
N ARG A 154 5.00 7.21 -17.84
CA ARG A 154 6.39 7.21 -18.28
C ARG A 154 6.60 6.53 -19.64
N SER A 155 5.96 5.37 -19.85
CA SER A 155 6.04 4.66 -21.13
C SER A 155 5.45 5.48 -22.28
N ILE A 156 4.41 6.28 -22.02
CA ILE A 156 3.80 7.16 -23.03
C ILE A 156 4.78 8.30 -23.35
N ILE A 157 5.37 8.93 -22.36
CA ILE A 157 6.35 10.00 -22.54
C ILE A 157 7.56 9.47 -23.32
N GLU A 158 8.08 8.30 -22.96
CA GLU A 158 9.23 7.69 -23.66
C GLU A 158 8.90 7.37 -25.12
N GLN A 159 7.70 6.87 -25.40
CA GLN A 159 7.25 6.61 -26.80
C GLN A 159 7.09 7.93 -27.58
N PHE A 160 6.54 8.96 -26.95
CA PHE A 160 6.40 10.27 -27.55
C PHE A 160 7.76 10.88 -27.90
N GLU A 161 8.73 10.83 -26.98
CA GLU A 161 10.10 11.32 -27.23
C GLU A 161 10.82 10.50 -28.32
N LYS A 162 10.63 9.18 -28.39
CA LYS A 162 11.15 8.35 -29.46
C LYS A 162 10.55 8.74 -30.83
N ALA A 163 9.22 8.95 -30.88
CA ALA A 163 8.56 9.39 -32.10
C ALA A 163 9.04 10.78 -32.55
N LYS A 164 9.14 11.72 -31.65
CA LYS A 164 9.67 13.06 -31.90
C LYS A 164 11.10 13.02 -32.45
N ASN A 165 11.96 12.21 -31.85
CA ASN A 165 13.35 12.06 -32.29
C ASN A 165 13.43 11.36 -33.68
N ALA A 166 12.56 10.40 -33.98
CA ALA A 166 12.48 9.76 -35.27
C ALA A 166 12.02 10.73 -36.37
N LEU A 167 11.05 11.60 -36.07
CA LEU A 167 10.59 12.66 -36.98
C LEU A 167 11.70 13.68 -37.26
N ALA A 168 12.43 14.10 -36.23
CA ALA A 168 13.55 15.03 -36.38
C ALA A 168 14.70 14.46 -37.25
N ARG A 169 14.94 13.14 -37.16
CA ARG A 169 16.00 12.46 -37.94
C ARG A 169 15.61 12.19 -39.40
N ASN A 170 14.34 11.95 -39.68
CA ASN A 170 13.91 11.43 -40.99
C ASN A 170 13.08 12.42 -41.82
N ASN A 171 12.91 13.67 -41.41
CA ASN A 171 12.03 14.66 -42.09
C ASN A 171 10.60 14.09 -42.42
N LEU A 172 10.12 13.15 -41.63
CA LEU A 172 8.79 12.57 -41.79
C LEU A 172 7.73 13.59 -41.40
N THR A 173 6.81 13.86 -42.33
CA THR A 173 5.67 14.74 -42.09
C THR A 173 4.68 14.14 -41.11
N TYR A 174 3.98 15.01 -40.34
CA TYR A 174 3.03 14.73 -39.27
C TYR A 174 1.89 13.71 -39.57
N ARG A 175 1.80 13.18 -40.76
CA ARG A 175 0.73 12.25 -41.19
C ARG A 175 0.81 10.83 -40.61
N CYS A 176 1.93 10.44 -39.99
CA CYS A 176 2.11 9.06 -39.49
C CYS A 176 1.86 8.89 -38.00
N LEU A 177 1.39 9.91 -37.26
CA LEU A 177 1.25 9.88 -35.80
C LEU A 177 -0.13 9.42 -35.29
N PHE A 178 -1.10 9.17 -36.20
CA PHE A 178 -2.49 8.84 -35.81
C PHE A 178 -3.02 7.59 -36.54
N MET A 179 -2.24 6.51 -36.62
CA MET A 179 -2.76 5.18 -36.94
C MET A 179 -2.63 4.25 -35.75
#